data_3fb6811bb48b1e13a326a6ed2bbc2447
#
_entry.id   3fb6811bb48b1e13a326a6ed2bbc2447
#
_cell.length_a   1.000
_cell.length_b   1.000
_cell.length_c   1.000
_cell.angle_alpha   90.00
_cell.angle_beta   90.00
_cell.angle_gamma   90.00
#
_symmetry.space_group_name_H-M   'P 1'
#
loop_
_entity.id
_entity.type
_entity.pdbx_description
1 polymer ?
#
loop_
_entity_poly.entity_id
_entity_poly.type
_entity_poly.pdbx_seq_one_letter_code
_entity_poly.pdbx_strand_id
1 'polypeptide(L)'
;MQPSNTFVGSIDQGTTSTRFLIFNREGEPVVSHQVEFSQIYPKPGWHEHDPLEIVTSVETCIEEAVQKFETQGHARSSIQSIGITNQRETTIVWDYETGEPLYNAIVWTDTRSQAIVAELKQKPGAAQLQKLCGLPLSTYSSATKLLWMLAHVPRVKDAFDRGTLAFGTVDAWLVYRLNGGVTANVFVSDSTNASRTMFVNLETLHYDEALLDFFGIRGKVYLPRIVPSSDATAYGVVASGALARVPIMGCLGDQSAALVGQKGFSPGMAKNTYGTGCFLLYNVGDKPVFSTHGLLATVAYHFGGKPVYALEGSIAVAGSGIKFLQNNLDFFQESKDVNDLAYSVEDNGGCVFVTAFSGLFAPYWIDDAKGTIFGITQYTQKGHIARATLEATCFQTKAILDAIEKDSGHTLSELAVDGGMSNSDLAMQTQADLISIPVYRPKMRETTALGAAIAAGLAVGLWHNFAELRGINRSDGAVFEPQVPRQESAEKFGQWEKAVQMSRGWVGSQSAKQEDADSPENETYVPVKDHDLLPPKATQILHNSLISDVVKSSTYTRAVKGRTHISVKKIDVPPLPVQTALGSVLGDLDDADEEDLFLELRKVEILQRLRKLRKRQSNCC
;
A
#
# COMPACT_ATOMS: atom_id res chain seq x y z
N MET A 1 9.40 -21.07 32.90
CA MET A 1 9.87 -19.73 32.48
C MET A 1 10.56 -19.91 31.14
N GLN A 2 10.04 -19.37 30.06
CA GLN A 2 10.80 -19.30 28.82
C GLN A 2 11.97 -18.32 29.02
N PRO A 3 13.14 -18.58 28.41
CA PRO A 3 14.31 -17.73 28.61
C PRO A 3 14.01 -16.31 28.13
N SER A 4 14.59 -15.32 28.80
CA SER A 4 14.50 -13.89 28.51
C SER A 4 14.96 -13.47 27.09
N ASN A 5 15.36 -14.43 26.25
CA ASN A 5 15.91 -14.25 24.91
C ASN A 5 15.08 -14.98 23.83
N THR A 6 13.77 -14.87 23.85
CA THR A 6 12.89 -15.42 22.80
C THR A 6 12.37 -14.27 21.93
N PHE A 7 12.47 -14.41 20.62
CA PHE A 7 12.10 -13.39 19.65
C PHE A 7 11.16 -13.97 18.57
N VAL A 8 10.41 -13.09 17.92
CA VAL A 8 9.54 -13.39 16.79
C VAL A 8 9.88 -12.47 15.62
N GLY A 9 10.05 -13.05 14.45
CA GLY A 9 10.21 -12.30 13.20
C GLY A 9 8.85 -11.86 12.64
N SER A 10 8.85 -10.74 11.94
CA SER A 10 7.66 -10.23 11.22
C SER A 10 8.06 -9.72 9.85
N ILE A 11 7.46 -10.30 8.81
CA ILE A 11 7.51 -9.80 7.44
C ILE A 11 6.35 -8.82 7.27
N ASP A 12 6.65 -7.59 6.88
CA ASP A 12 5.67 -6.56 6.51
C ASP A 12 5.86 -6.24 5.02
N GLN A 13 5.08 -6.90 4.17
CA GLN A 13 5.12 -6.71 2.72
C GLN A 13 4.06 -5.68 2.30
N GLY A 14 4.44 -4.42 2.27
CA GLY A 14 3.58 -3.30 1.88
C GLY A 14 3.49 -3.08 0.37
N THR A 15 2.80 -2.01 -0.04
CA THR A 15 2.64 -1.68 -1.46
C THR A 15 3.94 -1.18 -2.12
N THR A 16 4.77 -0.44 -1.40
CA THR A 16 5.97 0.20 -1.97
C THR A 16 7.29 -0.33 -1.43
N SER A 17 7.24 -1.08 -0.34
CA SER A 17 8.43 -1.61 0.32
C SER A 17 8.10 -2.84 1.13
N THR A 18 9.11 -3.68 1.31
CA THR A 18 9.09 -4.81 2.23
C THR A 18 9.96 -4.49 3.44
N ARG A 19 9.53 -4.94 4.63
CA ARG A 19 10.30 -4.85 5.86
C ARG A 19 10.36 -6.21 6.53
N PHE A 20 11.45 -6.45 7.26
CA PHE A 20 11.53 -7.52 8.23
C PHE A 20 11.96 -6.94 9.58
N LEU A 21 11.18 -7.22 10.61
CA LEU A 21 11.44 -6.77 11.98
C LEU A 21 11.53 -7.97 12.90
N ILE A 22 12.38 -7.87 13.94
CA ILE A 22 12.51 -8.88 14.99
C ILE A 22 12.05 -8.23 16.29
N PHE A 23 11.03 -8.82 16.91
CA PHE A 23 10.40 -8.32 18.13
C PHE A 23 10.81 -9.16 19.36
N ASN A 24 11.02 -8.48 20.48
CA ASN A 24 11.18 -9.10 21.79
C ASN A 24 9.79 -9.39 22.42
N ARG A 25 9.79 -9.96 23.64
CA ARG A 25 8.56 -10.26 24.37
C ARG A 25 7.77 -9.01 24.78
N GLU A 26 8.44 -7.89 24.94
CA GLU A 26 7.85 -6.60 25.28
C GLU A 26 7.16 -5.93 24.06
N GLY A 27 7.28 -6.57 22.88
CA GLY A 27 6.72 -6.05 21.60
C GLY A 27 7.52 -4.90 21.03
N GLU A 28 8.78 -4.77 21.42
CA GLU A 28 9.70 -3.77 20.90
C GLU A 28 10.51 -4.34 19.73
N PRO A 29 10.64 -3.61 18.60
CA PRO A 29 11.50 -4.03 17.52
C PRO A 29 12.97 -3.84 17.91
N VAL A 30 13.73 -4.93 18.00
CA VAL A 30 15.17 -4.89 18.30
C VAL A 30 16.02 -4.65 17.06
N VAL A 31 15.56 -5.14 15.91
CA VAL A 31 16.21 -4.97 14.60
C VAL A 31 15.14 -4.82 13.53
N SER A 32 15.47 -4.05 12.51
CA SER A 32 14.68 -3.95 11.28
C SER A 32 15.53 -3.76 10.03
N HIS A 33 15.03 -4.23 8.91
CA HIS A 33 15.53 -3.89 7.58
C HIS A 33 14.37 -3.65 6.62
N GLN A 34 14.53 -2.68 5.72
CA GLN A 34 13.52 -2.32 4.72
C GLN A 34 14.18 -2.23 3.34
N VAL A 35 13.47 -2.71 2.33
CA VAL A 35 13.83 -2.60 0.91
C VAL A 35 12.63 -2.08 0.15
N GLU A 36 12.82 -1.08 -0.69
CA GLU A 36 11.85 -0.66 -1.70
C GLU A 36 11.99 -1.57 -2.92
N PHE A 37 10.88 -1.80 -3.62
CA PHE A 37 10.86 -2.60 -4.84
C PHE A 37 10.14 -1.85 -5.97
N SER A 38 10.28 -2.35 -7.21
CA SER A 38 9.83 -1.68 -8.42
C SER A 38 8.32 -1.51 -8.46
N GLN A 39 7.89 -0.30 -8.80
CA GLN A 39 6.49 0.04 -9.04
C GLN A 39 6.29 0.18 -10.55
N ILE A 40 5.46 -0.66 -11.15
CA ILE A 40 5.26 -0.75 -12.60
C ILE A 40 3.93 -0.10 -12.95
N TYR A 41 3.95 0.94 -13.79
CA TYR A 41 2.77 1.67 -14.25
C TYR A 41 2.69 1.65 -15.78
N PRO A 42 2.18 0.55 -16.39
CA PRO A 42 2.19 0.40 -17.87
C PRO A 42 1.32 1.43 -18.59
N LYS A 43 0.17 1.79 -17.99
CA LYS A 43 -0.81 2.77 -18.52
C LYS A 43 -1.41 3.58 -17.37
N PRO A 44 -2.06 4.72 -17.64
CA PRO A 44 -2.82 5.45 -16.62
C PRO A 44 -3.84 4.55 -15.90
N GLY A 45 -3.81 4.53 -14.57
CA GLY A 45 -4.67 3.70 -13.74
C GLY A 45 -4.23 2.24 -13.59
N TRP A 46 -3.17 1.81 -14.27
CA TRP A 46 -2.58 0.48 -14.12
C TRP A 46 -1.45 0.51 -13.11
N HIS A 47 -1.40 -0.50 -12.25
CA HIS A 47 -0.35 -0.64 -11.24
C HIS A 47 -0.03 -2.12 -11.04
N GLU A 48 1.23 -2.49 -11.25
CA GLU A 48 1.71 -3.87 -11.20
C GLU A 48 2.98 -4.00 -10.36
N HIS A 49 3.19 -5.21 -9.83
CA HIS A 49 4.45 -5.63 -9.21
C HIS A 49 4.96 -6.91 -9.85
N ASP A 50 6.29 -7.10 -9.88
CA ASP A 50 6.86 -8.40 -10.21
C ASP A 50 6.69 -9.35 -9.01
N PRO A 51 5.99 -10.51 -9.18
CA PRO A 51 5.81 -11.48 -8.09
C PRO A 51 7.12 -12.06 -7.56
N LEU A 52 8.16 -12.16 -8.38
CA LEU A 52 9.47 -12.67 -7.97
C LEU A 52 10.25 -11.61 -7.19
N GLU A 53 10.19 -10.35 -7.58
CA GLU A 53 10.80 -9.25 -6.84
C GLU A 53 10.19 -9.10 -5.45
N ILE A 54 8.87 -9.31 -5.29
CA ILE A 54 8.21 -9.37 -3.97
C ILE A 54 8.88 -10.41 -3.07
N VAL A 55 9.14 -11.63 -3.56
CA VAL A 55 9.80 -12.70 -2.80
C VAL A 55 11.24 -12.32 -2.48
N THR A 56 12.00 -11.88 -3.48
CA THR A 56 13.42 -11.49 -3.31
C THR A 56 13.56 -10.36 -2.30
N SER A 57 12.65 -9.38 -2.30
CA SER A 57 12.67 -8.29 -1.31
C SER A 57 12.46 -8.81 0.12
N VAL A 58 11.60 -9.82 0.30
CA VAL A 58 11.40 -10.47 1.61
C VAL A 58 12.66 -11.22 2.04
N GLU A 59 13.24 -12.04 1.16
CA GLU A 59 14.47 -12.79 1.44
C GLU A 59 15.62 -11.85 1.80
N THR A 60 15.80 -10.77 1.05
CA THR A 60 16.81 -9.73 1.34
C THR A 60 16.57 -9.09 2.71
N CYS A 61 15.33 -8.73 3.03
CA CYS A 61 15.01 -8.12 4.33
C CYS A 61 15.31 -9.07 5.50
N ILE A 62 15.01 -10.36 5.34
CA ILE A 62 15.29 -11.39 6.34
C ILE A 62 16.81 -11.51 6.54
N GLU A 63 17.58 -11.67 5.47
CA GLU A 63 19.04 -11.87 5.52
C GLU A 63 19.72 -10.71 6.23
N GLU A 64 19.45 -9.48 5.79
CA GLU A 64 20.04 -8.25 6.32
C GLU A 64 19.63 -7.98 7.79
N ALA A 65 18.38 -8.25 8.16
CA ALA A 65 17.93 -8.07 9.54
C ALA A 65 18.54 -9.13 10.47
N VAL A 66 18.62 -10.40 10.04
CA VAL A 66 19.26 -11.46 10.83
C VAL A 66 20.75 -11.18 11.01
N GLN A 67 21.45 -10.71 9.98
CA GLN A 67 22.85 -10.31 10.10
C GLN A 67 23.05 -9.20 11.13
N LYS A 68 22.19 -8.17 11.13
CA LYS A 68 22.21 -7.10 12.13
C LYS A 68 21.94 -7.64 13.54
N PHE A 69 20.97 -8.56 13.68
CA PHE A 69 20.59 -9.19 14.93
C PHE A 69 21.76 -9.99 15.55
N GLU A 70 22.46 -10.78 14.74
CA GLU A 70 23.65 -11.51 15.16
C GLU A 70 24.82 -10.57 15.53
N THR A 71 24.99 -9.46 14.79
CA THR A 71 26.00 -8.44 15.10
C THR A 71 25.76 -7.75 16.46
N GLN A 72 24.49 -7.67 16.89
CA GLN A 72 24.12 -7.19 18.23
C GLN A 72 24.32 -8.24 19.34
N GLY A 73 24.83 -9.42 19.01
CA GLY A 73 25.13 -10.50 19.96
C GLY A 73 23.96 -11.45 20.24
N HIS A 74 22.90 -11.39 19.46
CA HIS A 74 21.76 -12.31 19.58
C HIS A 74 21.98 -13.57 18.71
N ALA A 75 21.52 -14.72 19.18
CA ALA A 75 21.58 -15.96 18.41
C ALA A 75 20.36 -16.06 17.48
N ARG A 76 20.54 -16.35 16.17
CA ARG A 76 19.41 -16.55 15.24
C ARG A 76 18.43 -17.65 15.70
N SER A 77 18.93 -18.67 16.41
CA SER A 77 18.10 -19.74 16.99
C SER A 77 17.12 -19.26 18.05
N SER A 78 17.26 -18.04 18.55
CA SER A 78 16.31 -17.43 19.47
C SER A 78 15.07 -16.86 18.78
N ILE A 79 15.05 -16.76 17.44
CA ILE A 79 13.87 -16.42 16.63
C ILE A 79 13.06 -17.70 16.47
N GLN A 80 11.91 -17.79 17.17
CA GLN A 80 11.16 -19.04 17.29
C GLN A 80 10.09 -19.22 16.22
N SER A 81 9.59 -18.12 15.65
CA SER A 81 8.57 -18.14 14.60
C SER A 81 8.58 -16.85 13.78
N ILE A 82 7.88 -16.88 12.65
CA ILE A 82 7.69 -15.72 11.77
C ILE A 82 6.20 -15.48 11.57
N GLY A 83 5.80 -14.20 11.65
CA GLY A 83 4.51 -13.71 11.17
C GLY A 83 4.65 -13.00 9.83
N ILE A 84 3.61 -13.06 9.00
CA ILE A 84 3.52 -12.35 7.72
C ILE A 84 2.37 -11.35 7.81
N THR A 85 2.61 -10.12 7.40
CA THR A 85 1.55 -9.19 7.03
C THR A 85 1.83 -8.64 5.65
N ASN A 86 0.76 -8.33 4.90
CA ASN A 86 0.89 -8.00 3.49
C ASN A 86 -0.20 -7.05 3.02
N GLN A 87 0.10 -6.31 1.94
CA GLN A 87 -0.91 -5.59 1.16
C GLN A 87 -2.01 -6.55 0.71
N ARG A 88 -3.28 -6.18 0.89
CA ARG A 88 -4.44 -7.04 0.57
C ARG A 88 -4.88 -6.85 -0.88
N GLU A 89 -5.75 -7.70 -1.38
CA GLU A 89 -6.41 -7.72 -2.70
C GLU A 89 -5.47 -7.77 -3.92
N THR A 90 -4.19 -7.45 -3.78
CA THR A 90 -3.20 -7.61 -4.85
C THR A 90 -3.22 -9.05 -5.33
N THR A 91 -3.42 -9.23 -6.64
CA THR A 91 -3.76 -10.52 -7.25
C THR A 91 -2.57 -11.09 -7.99
N ILE A 92 -2.19 -12.32 -7.63
CA ILE A 92 -1.10 -13.07 -8.25
C ILE A 92 -1.67 -14.37 -8.83
N VAL A 93 -1.21 -14.72 -10.03
CA VAL A 93 -1.56 -15.98 -10.69
C VAL A 93 -0.30 -16.70 -11.16
N TRP A 94 -0.30 -18.02 -10.99
CA TRP A 94 0.82 -18.86 -11.42
C TRP A 94 0.32 -20.22 -11.95
N ASP A 95 1.17 -20.91 -12.64
CA ASP A 95 0.90 -22.30 -13.04
C ASP A 95 1.13 -23.21 -11.83
N TYR A 96 0.11 -23.96 -11.44
CA TYR A 96 0.13 -24.82 -10.25
C TYR A 96 1.16 -25.95 -10.34
N GLU A 97 1.43 -26.45 -11.56
CA GLU A 97 2.35 -27.56 -11.79
C GLU A 97 3.82 -27.11 -11.77
N THR A 98 4.11 -25.92 -12.28
CA THR A 98 5.48 -25.40 -12.38
C THR A 98 5.85 -24.43 -11.26
N GLY A 99 4.85 -23.76 -10.65
CA GLY A 99 5.05 -22.71 -9.67
C GLY A 99 5.50 -21.36 -10.27
N GLU A 100 5.50 -21.25 -11.61
CA GLU A 100 5.95 -20.04 -12.30
C GLU A 100 4.82 -19.01 -12.41
N PRO A 101 5.08 -17.73 -12.10
CA PRO A 101 4.08 -16.67 -12.27
C PRO A 101 3.74 -16.48 -13.75
N LEU A 102 2.45 -16.29 -14.03
CA LEU A 102 1.95 -16.16 -15.40
C LEU A 102 1.80 -14.72 -15.86
N TYR A 103 1.74 -13.78 -14.92
CA TYR A 103 1.63 -12.36 -15.17
C TYR A 103 2.14 -11.57 -13.93
N ASN A 104 2.42 -10.29 -14.10
CA ASN A 104 2.69 -9.40 -12.97
C ASN A 104 1.51 -9.38 -11.99
N ALA A 105 1.79 -9.20 -10.71
CA ALA A 105 0.76 -9.01 -9.70
C ALA A 105 -0.01 -7.71 -10.00
N ILE A 106 -1.33 -7.78 -10.16
CA ILE A 106 -2.16 -6.58 -10.30
C ILE A 106 -2.44 -6.04 -8.90
N VAL A 107 -1.97 -4.82 -8.63
CA VAL A 107 -1.99 -4.20 -7.31
C VAL A 107 -3.41 -3.75 -6.94
N TRP A 108 -3.73 -3.67 -5.67
CA TRP A 108 -5.04 -3.30 -5.13
C TRP A 108 -5.54 -1.91 -5.58
N THR A 109 -4.63 -0.98 -5.90
CA THR A 109 -4.94 0.36 -6.42
C THR A 109 -5.29 0.40 -7.90
N ASP A 110 -5.11 -0.69 -8.62
CA ASP A 110 -5.30 -0.78 -10.07
C ASP A 110 -6.78 -0.65 -10.47
N THR A 111 -7.04 0.11 -11.51
CA THR A 111 -8.42 0.40 -11.97
C THR A 111 -8.75 -0.20 -13.35
N ARG A 112 -7.83 -0.98 -13.96
CA ARG A 112 -8.00 -1.53 -15.31
C ARG A 112 -9.23 -2.43 -15.48
N SER A 113 -9.73 -3.02 -14.40
CA SER A 113 -10.92 -3.89 -14.44
C SER A 113 -12.26 -3.12 -14.41
N GLN A 114 -12.26 -1.79 -14.60
CA GLN A 114 -13.46 -0.95 -14.50
C GLN A 114 -14.58 -1.38 -15.47
N ALA A 115 -14.24 -1.71 -16.72
CA ALA A 115 -15.22 -2.19 -17.70
C ALA A 115 -15.86 -3.52 -17.24
N ILE A 116 -15.05 -4.46 -16.75
CA ILE A 116 -15.53 -5.75 -16.20
C ILE A 116 -16.46 -5.52 -15.01
N VAL A 117 -16.12 -4.57 -14.13
CA VAL A 117 -16.98 -4.22 -12.99
C VAL A 117 -18.33 -3.68 -13.48
N ALA A 118 -18.34 -2.83 -14.51
CA ALA A 118 -19.57 -2.29 -15.09
C ALA A 118 -20.47 -3.40 -15.67
N GLU A 119 -19.90 -4.35 -16.39
CA GLU A 119 -20.60 -5.53 -16.93
C GLU A 119 -21.14 -6.42 -15.80
N LEU A 120 -20.30 -6.74 -14.80
CA LEU A 120 -20.70 -7.59 -13.67
C LEU A 120 -21.85 -6.98 -12.87
N LYS A 121 -21.90 -5.66 -12.72
CA LYS A 121 -23.01 -4.95 -12.05
C LYS A 121 -24.35 -5.16 -12.75
N GLN A 122 -24.36 -5.44 -14.07
CA GLN A 122 -25.57 -5.74 -14.85
C GLN A 122 -25.96 -7.22 -14.81
N LYS A 123 -25.06 -8.09 -14.35
CA LYS A 123 -25.29 -9.55 -14.32
C LYS A 123 -26.33 -9.91 -13.26
N PRO A 124 -27.27 -10.84 -13.53
CA PRO A 124 -28.20 -11.34 -12.52
C PRO A 124 -27.43 -11.89 -11.30
N GLY A 125 -27.87 -11.53 -10.10
CA GLY A 125 -27.23 -11.93 -8.84
C GLY A 125 -26.17 -10.95 -8.31
N ALA A 126 -25.76 -9.94 -9.06
CA ALA A 126 -24.75 -8.96 -8.62
C ALA A 126 -25.07 -8.31 -7.27
N ALA A 127 -26.34 -7.94 -7.04
CA ALA A 127 -26.79 -7.30 -5.80
C ALA A 127 -26.74 -8.22 -4.56
N GLN A 128 -26.58 -9.54 -4.77
CA GLN A 128 -26.50 -10.51 -3.67
C GLN A 128 -25.07 -10.73 -3.18
N LEU A 129 -24.06 -10.42 -3.97
CA LEU A 129 -22.66 -10.72 -3.66
C LEU A 129 -22.22 -10.10 -2.34
N GLN A 130 -22.55 -8.81 -2.12
CA GLN A 130 -22.17 -8.12 -0.90
C GLN A 130 -22.77 -8.76 0.37
N LYS A 131 -23.96 -9.38 0.26
CA LYS A 131 -24.59 -10.09 1.38
C LYS A 131 -23.90 -11.41 1.72
N LEU A 132 -23.13 -11.96 0.79
CA LEU A 132 -22.35 -13.19 0.99
C LEU A 132 -20.93 -12.87 1.43
N CYS A 133 -20.23 -12.03 0.67
CA CYS A 133 -18.79 -11.78 0.88
C CYS A 133 -18.47 -10.49 1.65
N GLY A 134 -19.45 -9.63 1.96
CA GLY A 134 -19.23 -8.36 2.66
C GLY A 134 -18.67 -7.22 1.80
N LEU A 135 -18.41 -7.45 0.51
CA LEU A 135 -17.73 -6.51 -0.38
C LEU A 135 -18.61 -6.10 -1.55
N PRO A 136 -18.70 -4.81 -1.90
CA PRO A 136 -19.34 -4.37 -3.14
C PRO A 136 -18.48 -4.69 -4.36
N LEU A 137 -19.11 -4.88 -5.54
CA LEU A 137 -18.39 -4.99 -6.79
C LEU A 137 -17.64 -3.71 -7.11
N SER A 138 -16.32 -3.80 -7.17
CA SER A 138 -15.41 -2.69 -7.47
C SER A 138 -14.10 -3.20 -8.07
N THR A 139 -13.29 -2.31 -8.61
CA THR A 139 -11.93 -2.63 -9.08
C THR A 139 -10.98 -3.02 -7.94
N TYR A 140 -11.36 -2.71 -6.70
CA TYR A 140 -10.56 -2.95 -5.50
C TYR A 140 -10.36 -4.45 -5.22
N SER A 141 -11.39 -5.29 -5.41
CA SER A 141 -11.39 -6.71 -5.06
C SER A 141 -10.52 -7.56 -5.99
N SER A 142 -9.97 -8.67 -5.48
CA SER A 142 -9.11 -9.58 -6.27
C SER A 142 -9.85 -10.24 -7.43
N ALA A 143 -11.13 -10.59 -7.27
CA ALA A 143 -11.92 -11.28 -8.29
C ALA A 143 -11.92 -10.56 -9.63
N THR A 144 -12.09 -9.24 -9.64
CA THR A 144 -12.17 -8.45 -10.89
C THR A 144 -10.82 -8.37 -11.61
N LYS A 145 -9.71 -8.40 -10.87
CA LYS A 145 -8.35 -8.46 -11.42
C LYS A 145 -8.07 -9.82 -12.06
N LEU A 146 -8.49 -10.91 -11.41
CA LEU A 146 -8.39 -12.26 -11.99
C LEU A 146 -9.19 -12.35 -13.29
N LEU A 147 -10.42 -11.84 -13.34
CA LEU A 147 -11.22 -11.84 -14.57
C LEU A 147 -10.56 -11.03 -15.69
N TRP A 148 -9.93 -9.90 -15.35
CA TRP A 148 -9.19 -9.13 -16.33
C TRP A 148 -8.01 -9.93 -16.89
N MET A 149 -7.23 -10.61 -16.05
CA MET A 149 -6.13 -11.47 -16.50
C MET A 149 -6.63 -12.60 -17.41
N LEU A 150 -7.75 -13.23 -17.06
CA LEU A 150 -8.37 -14.29 -17.89
C LEU A 150 -8.80 -13.79 -19.28
N ALA A 151 -9.25 -12.54 -19.36
CA ALA A 151 -9.71 -11.94 -20.61
C ALA A 151 -8.56 -11.43 -21.51
N HIS A 152 -7.44 -11.00 -20.92
CA HIS A 152 -6.43 -10.22 -21.65
C HIS A 152 -5.03 -10.85 -21.66
N VAL A 153 -4.76 -11.90 -20.85
CA VAL A 153 -3.43 -12.52 -20.77
C VAL A 153 -3.47 -13.95 -21.30
N PRO A 154 -2.97 -14.22 -22.53
CA PRO A 154 -3.05 -15.54 -23.14
C PRO A 154 -2.50 -16.67 -22.25
N ARG A 155 -1.33 -16.49 -21.61
CA ARG A 155 -0.74 -17.50 -20.71
C ARG A 155 -1.64 -17.87 -19.53
N VAL A 156 -2.37 -16.88 -18.98
CA VAL A 156 -3.33 -17.11 -17.88
C VAL A 156 -4.56 -17.87 -18.40
N LYS A 157 -5.06 -17.50 -19.57
CA LYS A 157 -6.17 -18.18 -20.22
C LYS A 157 -5.82 -19.63 -20.56
N ASP A 158 -4.63 -19.87 -21.09
CA ASP A 158 -4.14 -21.23 -21.42
C ASP A 158 -4.04 -22.11 -20.16
N ALA A 159 -3.50 -21.58 -19.06
CA ALA A 159 -3.43 -22.29 -17.78
C ALA A 159 -4.83 -22.60 -17.22
N PHE A 160 -5.76 -21.63 -17.34
CA PHE A 160 -7.16 -21.82 -16.96
C PHE A 160 -7.84 -22.94 -17.78
N ASP A 161 -7.62 -22.95 -19.09
CA ASP A 161 -8.22 -23.96 -19.99
C ASP A 161 -7.61 -25.34 -19.77
N ARG A 162 -6.32 -25.45 -19.40
CA ARG A 162 -5.67 -26.70 -19.00
C ARG A 162 -6.05 -27.14 -17.58
N GLY A 163 -6.65 -26.26 -16.76
CA GLY A 163 -6.95 -26.55 -15.36
C GLY A 163 -5.71 -26.52 -14.46
N THR A 164 -4.66 -25.77 -14.81
CA THR A 164 -3.42 -25.60 -14.02
C THR A 164 -3.29 -24.22 -13.40
N LEU A 165 -4.28 -23.32 -13.58
CA LEU A 165 -4.22 -21.97 -13.05
C LEU A 165 -4.38 -21.97 -11.52
N ALA A 166 -3.37 -21.44 -10.81
CA ALA A 166 -3.45 -21.10 -9.40
C ALA A 166 -3.65 -19.60 -9.21
N PHE A 167 -4.43 -19.24 -8.20
CA PHE A 167 -4.72 -17.86 -7.78
C PHE A 167 -4.38 -17.69 -6.31
N GLY A 168 -3.81 -16.56 -5.96
CA GLY A 168 -3.64 -16.14 -4.57
C GLY A 168 -3.50 -14.63 -4.41
N THR A 169 -3.65 -14.21 -3.17
CA THR A 169 -3.18 -12.91 -2.68
C THR A 169 -1.72 -13.01 -2.28
N VAL A 170 -1.10 -11.89 -1.90
CA VAL A 170 0.34 -11.83 -1.60
C VAL A 170 0.74 -12.80 -0.49
N ASP A 171 -0.10 -12.99 0.53
CA ASP A 171 0.12 -13.97 1.60
C ASP A 171 0.28 -15.40 1.08
N ALA A 172 -0.67 -15.84 0.24
CA ALA A 172 -0.64 -17.18 -0.33
C ALA A 172 0.61 -17.40 -1.19
N TRP A 173 1.00 -16.39 -1.97
CA TRP A 173 2.21 -16.42 -2.79
C TRP A 173 3.48 -16.49 -1.92
N LEU A 174 3.60 -15.64 -0.89
CA LEU A 174 4.75 -15.63 0.00
C LEU A 174 4.88 -16.95 0.79
N VAL A 175 3.78 -17.43 1.36
CA VAL A 175 3.78 -18.72 2.08
C VAL A 175 4.21 -19.85 1.13
N TYR A 176 3.62 -19.91 -0.06
CA TYR A 176 3.96 -20.91 -1.07
C TYR A 176 5.45 -20.86 -1.44
N ARG A 177 6.00 -19.67 -1.75
CA ARG A 177 7.40 -19.51 -2.18
C ARG A 177 8.40 -19.73 -1.06
N LEU A 178 8.17 -19.17 0.13
CA LEU A 178 9.05 -19.31 1.28
C LEU A 178 9.16 -20.76 1.78
N ASN A 179 8.14 -21.59 1.56
CA ASN A 179 8.17 -23.02 1.85
C ASN A 179 8.88 -23.86 0.77
N GLY A 180 9.32 -23.26 -0.35
CA GLY A 180 9.99 -23.99 -1.45
C GLY A 180 9.06 -24.34 -2.62
N GLY A 181 7.94 -23.65 -2.77
CA GLY A 181 7.06 -23.71 -3.95
C GLY A 181 6.46 -25.10 -4.17
N VAL A 182 6.58 -25.59 -5.42
CA VAL A 182 6.02 -26.88 -5.86
C VAL A 182 6.47 -28.04 -4.97
N THR A 183 7.70 -28.00 -4.44
CA THR A 183 8.27 -29.12 -3.69
C THR A 183 7.54 -29.38 -2.37
N ALA A 184 7.22 -28.33 -1.61
CA ALA A 184 6.52 -28.44 -0.33
C ALA A 184 5.00 -28.32 -0.50
N ASN A 185 4.56 -27.61 -1.53
CA ASN A 185 3.16 -27.35 -1.87
C ASN A 185 2.30 -26.88 -0.69
N VAL A 186 2.84 -25.97 0.15
CA VAL A 186 2.08 -25.31 1.20
C VAL A 186 1.30 -24.16 0.56
N PHE A 187 0.06 -24.45 0.18
CA PHE A 187 -0.79 -23.51 -0.53
C PHE A 187 -2.00 -23.13 0.34
N VAL A 188 -1.82 -22.08 1.13
CA VAL A 188 -2.79 -21.59 2.10
C VAL A 188 -2.89 -20.07 2.04
N SER A 189 -4.03 -19.53 2.48
CA SER A 189 -4.27 -18.10 2.71
C SER A 189 -4.93 -17.93 4.06
N ASP A 190 -4.60 -16.86 4.77
CA ASP A 190 -5.29 -16.55 6.00
C ASP A 190 -6.70 -16.01 5.74
N SER A 191 -7.59 -16.15 6.73
CA SER A 191 -9.00 -15.73 6.57
C SER A 191 -9.16 -14.22 6.36
N THR A 192 -8.22 -13.37 6.82
CA THR A 192 -8.30 -11.92 6.62
C THR A 192 -7.98 -11.53 5.17
N ASN A 193 -7.03 -12.20 4.53
CA ASN A 193 -6.73 -12.04 3.10
C ASN A 193 -7.82 -12.70 2.24
N ALA A 194 -8.21 -13.92 2.55
CA ALA A 194 -9.21 -14.68 1.79
C ALA A 194 -10.56 -13.94 1.73
N SER A 195 -10.99 -13.28 2.83
CA SER A 195 -12.22 -12.50 2.87
C SER A 195 -12.22 -11.28 1.93
N ARG A 196 -11.06 -10.88 1.39
CA ARG A 196 -10.92 -9.74 0.47
C ARG A 196 -11.02 -10.12 -1.02
N THR A 197 -11.14 -11.40 -1.31
CA THR A 197 -11.11 -11.92 -2.69
C THR A 197 -12.45 -11.83 -3.43
N MET A 198 -13.56 -11.70 -2.74
CA MET A 198 -14.96 -11.90 -3.17
C MET A 198 -15.34 -13.36 -3.47
N PHE A 199 -14.53 -14.33 -3.06
CA PHE A 199 -14.81 -15.75 -3.27
C PHE A 199 -15.30 -16.45 -2.01
N VAL A 200 -15.20 -15.80 -0.87
CA VAL A 200 -15.45 -16.35 0.46
C VAL A 200 -16.78 -15.86 1.02
N ASN A 201 -17.58 -16.79 1.50
CA ASN A 201 -18.75 -16.47 2.32
C ASN A 201 -18.29 -16.04 3.71
N LEU A 202 -18.65 -14.83 4.12
CA LEU A 202 -18.13 -14.21 5.32
C LEU A 202 -18.63 -14.87 6.61
N GLU A 203 -19.82 -15.53 6.58
CA GLU A 203 -20.36 -16.23 7.74
C GLU A 203 -19.70 -17.60 7.94
N THR A 204 -19.43 -18.33 6.85
CA THR A 204 -18.90 -19.69 6.92
C THR A 204 -17.38 -19.74 6.85
N LEU A 205 -16.72 -18.70 6.35
CA LEU A 205 -15.30 -18.61 6.02
C LEU A 205 -14.81 -19.70 5.06
N HIS A 206 -15.71 -20.16 4.18
CA HIS A 206 -15.40 -21.08 3.11
C HIS A 206 -15.62 -20.41 1.75
N TYR A 207 -14.99 -20.94 0.71
CA TYR A 207 -15.29 -20.57 -0.65
C TYR A 207 -16.77 -20.88 -0.93
N ASP A 208 -17.49 -19.88 -1.42
CA ASP A 208 -18.93 -19.98 -1.68
C ASP A 208 -19.16 -20.38 -3.15
N GLU A 209 -19.91 -21.47 -3.37
CA GLU A 209 -20.15 -21.97 -4.73
C GLU A 209 -20.89 -20.94 -5.60
N ALA A 210 -21.83 -20.17 -5.04
CA ALA A 210 -22.56 -19.16 -5.79
C ALA A 210 -21.65 -17.99 -6.20
N LEU A 211 -20.69 -17.61 -5.34
CA LEU A 211 -19.67 -16.60 -5.67
C LEU A 211 -18.72 -17.13 -6.78
N LEU A 212 -18.23 -18.38 -6.65
CA LEU A 212 -17.35 -18.98 -7.64
C LEU A 212 -18.04 -19.17 -9.01
N ASP A 213 -19.33 -19.54 -9.01
CA ASP A 213 -20.15 -19.67 -10.21
C ASP A 213 -20.43 -18.31 -10.86
N PHE A 214 -20.70 -17.28 -10.04
CA PHE A 214 -20.91 -15.91 -10.54
C PHE A 214 -19.68 -15.39 -11.32
N PHE A 215 -18.47 -15.65 -10.81
CA PHE A 215 -17.22 -15.27 -11.46
C PHE A 215 -16.73 -16.30 -12.50
N GLY A 216 -17.39 -17.46 -12.64
CA GLY A 216 -17.07 -18.48 -13.65
C GLY A 216 -15.77 -19.25 -13.41
N ILE A 217 -15.30 -19.32 -12.16
CA ILE A 217 -14.00 -19.96 -11.81
C ILE A 217 -14.13 -21.28 -11.07
N ARG A 218 -15.35 -21.71 -10.73
CA ARG A 218 -15.59 -22.93 -9.97
C ARG A 218 -15.02 -24.17 -10.65
N GLY A 219 -14.17 -24.91 -9.93
CA GLY A 219 -13.51 -26.12 -10.42
C GLY A 219 -12.47 -25.93 -11.53
N LYS A 220 -12.10 -24.69 -11.85
CA LYS A 220 -11.13 -24.36 -12.91
C LYS A 220 -9.88 -23.62 -12.42
N VAL A 221 -9.91 -23.12 -11.19
CA VAL A 221 -8.82 -22.38 -10.58
C VAL A 221 -8.46 -23.04 -9.25
N TYR A 222 -7.18 -23.33 -9.03
CA TYR A 222 -6.69 -23.74 -7.73
C TYR A 222 -6.72 -22.54 -6.78
N LEU A 223 -7.44 -22.69 -5.67
CA LEU A 223 -7.56 -21.70 -4.63
C LEU A 223 -6.84 -22.19 -3.37
N PRO A 224 -6.16 -21.29 -2.60
CA PRO A 224 -5.45 -21.68 -1.39
C PRO A 224 -6.43 -22.16 -0.31
N ARG A 225 -6.06 -23.16 0.48
CA ARG A 225 -6.84 -23.55 1.66
C ARG A 225 -6.89 -22.39 2.66
N ILE A 226 -8.08 -22.01 3.10
CA ILE A 226 -8.27 -20.94 4.09
C ILE A 226 -7.93 -21.49 5.48
N VAL A 227 -7.12 -20.73 6.22
CA VAL A 227 -6.63 -21.12 7.56
C VAL A 227 -6.79 -19.95 8.55
N PRO A 228 -6.75 -20.22 9.88
CA PRO A 228 -6.71 -19.17 10.90
C PRO A 228 -5.49 -18.27 10.76
N SER A 229 -5.62 -16.99 11.14
CA SER A 229 -4.53 -16.01 11.07
C SER A 229 -3.36 -16.32 12.03
N SER A 230 -3.59 -17.13 13.08
CA SER A 230 -2.59 -17.62 14.01
C SER A 230 -2.74 -19.13 14.13
N ASP A 231 -1.77 -19.90 13.63
CA ASP A 231 -1.81 -21.36 13.60
C ASP A 231 -0.37 -21.91 13.65
N ALA A 232 -0.12 -22.87 14.55
CA ALA A 232 1.22 -23.42 14.79
C ALA A 232 1.73 -24.33 13.65
N THR A 233 0.86 -24.76 12.73
CA THR A 233 1.18 -25.82 11.76
C THR A 233 0.78 -25.52 10.32
N ALA A 234 -0.18 -24.63 10.11
CA ALA A 234 -0.84 -24.45 8.82
C ALA A 234 0.07 -23.82 7.74
N TYR A 235 1.03 -23.00 8.14
CA TYR A 235 1.82 -22.17 7.21
C TYR A 235 3.19 -22.76 6.86
N GLY A 236 3.56 -23.91 7.44
CA GLY A 236 4.82 -24.59 7.17
C GLY A 236 6.05 -23.89 7.75
N VAL A 237 7.19 -24.02 7.04
CA VAL A 237 8.50 -23.53 7.50
C VAL A 237 9.27 -22.88 6.36
N VAL A 238 10.13 -21.93 6.67
CA VAL A 238 11.03 -21.32 5.67
C VAL A 238 11.99 -22.39 5.13
N ALA A 239 12.03 -22.60 3.82
CA ALA A 239 12.80 -23.65 3.18
C ALA A 239 14.31 -23.37 3.12
N SER A 240 14.71 -22.09 2.98
CA SER A 240 16.11 -21.69 2.73
C SER A 240 16.46 -20.35 3.38
N GLY A 241 17.70 -19.91 3.27
CA GLY A 241 18.20 -18.62 3.77
C GLY A 241 18.48 -18.60 5.28
N ALA A 242 18.67 -17.39 5.83
CA ALA A 242 19.09 -17.18 7.22
C ALA A 242 18.13 -17.78 8.24
N LEU A 243 16.84 -17.85 7.95
CA LEU A 243 15.82 -18.42 8.83
C LEU A 243 15.29 -19.78 8.35
N ALA A 244 16.10 -20.55 7.60
CA ALA A 244 15.74 -21.90 7.19
C ALA A 244 15.27 -22.75 8.39
N ARG A 245 14.14 -23.44 8.21
CA ARG A 245 13.44 -24.28 9.20
C ARG A 245 12.73 -23.50 10.33
N VAL A 246 12.79 -22.17 10.36
CA VAL A 246 11.96 -21.40 11.29
C VAL A 246 10.50 -21.49 10.80
N PRO A 247 9.53 -21.85 11.68
CA PRO A 247 8.14 -21.99 11.27
C PRO A 247 7.49 -20.63 11.02
N ILE A 248 6.62 -20.60 10.01
CA ILE A 248 5.68 -19.50 9.79
C ILE A 248 4.42 -19.86 10.58
N MET A 249 3.99 -19.01 11.52
CA MET A 249 2.90 -19.32 12.42
C MET A 249 1.81 -18.25 12.49
N GLY A 250 1.94 -17.16 11.74
CA GLY A 250 0.97 -16.10 11.70
C GLY A 250 0.89 -15.47 10.31
N CYS A 251 -0.32 -15.11 9.89
CA CYS A 251 -0.53 -14.35 8.67
C CYS A 251 -1.77 -13.46 8.82
N LEU A 252 -1.65 -12.21 8.39
CA LEU A 252 -2.71 -11.21 8.45
C LEU A 252 -2.57 -10.23 7.28
N GLY A 253 -3.67 -9.82 6.68
CA GLY A 253 -3.68 -8.63 5.85
C GLY A 253 -3.25 -7.39 6.65
N ASP A 254 -2.58 -6.43 6.00
CA ASP A 254 -1.93 -5.27 6.64
C ASP A 254 -2.84 -4.49 7.60
N GLN A 255 -4.08 -4.25 7.22
CA GLN A 255 -5.01 -3.49 8.04
C GLN A 255 -5.53 -4.29 9.25
N SER A 256 -5.70 -5.60 9.07
CA SER A 256 -6.03 -6.55 10.15
C SER A 256 -4.86 -6.66 11.14
N ALA A 257 -3.64 -6.76 10.63
CA ALA A 257 -2.44 -6.76 11.45
C ALA A 257 -2.31 -5.45 12.25
N ALA A 258 -2.56 -4.29 11.63
CA ALA A 258 -2.55 -3.01 12.34
C ALA A 258 -3.60 -2.96 13.47
N LEU A 259 -4.81 -3.52 13.26
CA LEU A 259 -5.82 -3.62 14.32
C LEU A 259 -5.33 -4.50 15.49
N VAL A 260 -4.72 -5.65 15.18
CA VAL A 260 -4.11 -6.54 16.20
C VAL A 260 -2.97 -5.84 16.93
N GLY A 261 -2.08 -5.16 16.20
CA GLY A 261 -0.96 -4.40 16.79
C GLY A 261 -1.41 -3.23 17.66
N GLN A 262 -2.56 -2.63 17.36
CA GLN A 262 -3.24 -1.63 18.19
C GLN A 262 -4.10 -2.25 19.32
N LYS A 263 -4.10 -3.59 19.46
CA LYS A 263 -4.86 -4.36 20.46
C LYS A 263 -6.36 -4.17 20.37
N GLY A 264 -6.87 -4.03 19.15
CA GLY A 264 -8.31 -3.97 18.87
C GLY A 264 -9.05 -5.29 19.14
N PHE A 265 -8.87 -5.87 20.34
CA PHE A 265 -9.35 -7.22 20.68
C PHE A 265 -10.79 -7.26 21.18
N SER A 266 -11.41 -6.12 21.44
CA SER A 266 -12.78 -6.06 21.94
C SER A 266 -13.69 -5.38 20.93
N PRO A 267 -14.96 -5.84 20.82
CA PRO A 267 -15.96 -5.10 20.05
C PRO A 267 -16.02 -3.63 20.49
N GLY A 268 -16.21 -2.72 19.54
CA GLY A 268 -16.20 -1.29 19.80
C GLY A 268 -14.83 -0.62 19.72
N MET A 269 -13.75 -1.37 19.54
CA MET A 269 -12.41 -0.79 19.32
C MET A 269 -12.15 -0.55 17.83
N ALA A 270 -11.52 0.58 17.52
CA ALA A 270 -11.16 0.93 16.16
C ALA A 270 -9.71 1.42 16.06
N LYS A 271 -9.14 1.23 14.86
CA LYS A 271 -7.89 1.86 14.47
C LYS A 271 -8.04 2.55 13.12
N ASN A 272 -7.28 3.64 12.90
CA ASN A 272 -7.14 4.25 11.58
C ASN A 272 -5.65 4.40 11.23
N THR A 273 -5.24 3.76 10.13
CA THR A 273 -3.87 3.89 9.60
C THR A 273 -3.83 5.02 8.59
N TYR A 274 -3.10 6.09 8.89
CA TYR A 274 -2.94 7.29 8.05
C TYR A 274 -1.67 7.16 7.17
N GLY A 275 -1.79 6.39 6.08
CA GLY A 275 -0.74 6.18 5.09
C GLY A 275 -0.90 7.07 3.86
N THR A 276 -0.64 6.53 2.66
CA THR A 276 -0.95 7.15 1.36
C THR A 276 -2.44 7.46 1.24
N GLY A 277 -3.29 6.49 1.58
CA GLY A 277 -4.70 6.63 1.95
C GLY A 277 -4.88 6.36 3.42
N CYS A 278 -6.14 6.26 3.89
CA CYS A 278 -6.44 5.81 5.23
C CYS A 278 -7.32 4.57 5.21
N PHE A 279 -7.12 3.72 6.22
CA PHE A 279 -7.89 2.52 6.40
C PHE A 279 -8.34 2.41 7.86
N LEU A 280 -9.63 2.59 8.06
CA LEU A 280 -10.24 2.48 9.36
C LEU A 280 -10.90 1.11 9.50
N LEU A 281 -10.49 0.36 10.53
CA LEU A 281 -11.12 -0.90 10.91
C LEU A 281 -11.76 -0.76 12.29
N TYR A 282 -12.99 -1.22 12.39
CA TYR A 282 -13.78 -1.25 13.62
C TYR A 282 -14.18 -2.69 13.94
N ASN A 283 -13.77 -3.20 15.10
CA ASN A 283 -14.08 -4.54 15.57
C ASN A 283 -15.57 -4.65 15.93
N VAL A 284 -16.32 -5.51 15.23
CA VAL A 284 -17.75 -5.77 15.46
C VAL A 284 -18.03 -7.04 16.27
N GLY A 285 -16.99 -7.79 16.68
CA GLY A 285 -17.12 -9.02 17.45
C GLY A 285 -17.13 -10.29 16.60
N ASP A 286 -17.75 -11.34 17.12
CA ASP A 286 -17.70 -12.71 16.57
C ASP A 286 -18.78 -13.01 15.51
N LYS A 287 -19.52 -12.01 15.07
CA LYS A 287 -20.51 -12.10 13.99
C LYS A 287 -20.28 -10.99 12.96
N PRO A 288 -20.38 -11.30 11.66
CA PRO A 288 -20.24 -10.27 10.65
C PRO A 288 -21.43 -9.30 10.67
N VAL A 289 -21.13 -8.03 10.46
CA VAL A 289 -22.12 -6.97 10.24
C VAL A 289 -22.03 -6.55 8.77
N PHE A 290 -23.11 -6.76 8.01
CA PHE A 290 -23.16 -6.34 6.61
C PHE A 290 -23.63 -4.90 6.52
N SER A 291 -22.76 -4.02 6.04
CA SER A 291 -23.04 -2.59 5.98
C SER A 291 -24.13 -2.25 4.98
N THR A 292 -25.01 -1.33 5.38
CA THR A 292 -25.98 -0.66 4.51
C THR A 292 -25.62 0.81 4.24
N HIS A 293 -24.51 1.28 4.83
CA HIS A 293 -24.03 2.66 4.75
C HIS A 293 -22.66 2.78 4.02
N GLY A 294 -22.35 1.83 3.11
CA GLY A 294 -21.21 1.94 2.23
C GLY A 294 -19.86 1.46 2.82
N LEU A 295 -19.88 0.74 3.95
CA LEU A 295 -18.67 0.13 4.50
C LEU A 295 -18.45 -1.29 3.95
N LEU A 296 -17.22 -1.78 4.11
CA LEU A 296 -16.86 -3.16 3.81
C LEU A 296 -16.98 -3.99 5.09
N ALA A 297 -17.52 -5.21 4.97
CA ALA A 297 -17.45 -6.20 6.03
C ALA A 297 -16.31 -7.18 5.73
N THR A 298 -15.50 -7.50 6.73
CA THR A 298 -14.29 -8.32 6.54
C THR A 298 -13.95 -9.09 7.82
N VAL A 299 -13.04 -10.06 7.72
CA VAL A 299 -12.44 -10.68 8.91
C VAL A 299 -11.42 -9.74 9.51
N ALA A 300 -11.55 -9.45 10.80
CA ALA A 300 -10.57 -8.66 11.55
C ALA A 300 -9.33 -9.49 11.89
N TYR A 301 -9.52 -10.67 12.43
CA TYR A 301 -8.50 -11.69 12.70
C TYR A 301 -9.18 -13.03 13.08
N HIS A 302 -8.43 -14.12 12.96
CA HIS A 302 -8.92 -15.46 13.32
C HIS A 302 -7.89 -16.14 14.22
N PHE A 303 -8.08 -16.04 15.53
CA PHE A 303 -7.22 -16.64 16.54
C PHE A 303 -8.01 -17.64 17.40
N GLY A 304 -7.42 -18.77 17.71
CA GLY A 304 -7.98 -19.71 18.67
C GLY A 304 -9.36 -20.32 18.31
N GLY A 305 -9.63 -20.51 17.03
CA GLY A 305 -10.80 -21.27 16.55
C GLY A 305 -12.07 -20.43 16.32
N LYS A 306 -12.11 -19.14 16.67
CA LYS A 306 -13.21 -18.23 16.34
C LYS A 306 -12.73 -17.00 15.60
N PRO A 307 -13.38 -16.65 14.46
CA PRO A 307 -13.09 -15.41 13.77
C PRO A 307 -13.67 -14.22 14.53
N VAL A 308 -13.01 -13.08 14.37
CA VAL A 308 -13.54 -11.76 14.74
C VAL A 308 -13.68 -10.95 13.47
N TYR A 309 -14.75 -10.18 13.36
CA TYR A 309 -15.08 -9.41 12.16
C TYR A 309 -14.90 -7.92 12.38
N ALA A 310 -14.77 -7.20 11.27
CA ALA A 310 -14.66 -5.76 11.27
C ALA A 310 -15.53 -5.13 10.19
N LEU A 311 -15.99 -3.91 10.46
CA LEU A 311 -16.37 -2.96 9.43
C LEU A 311 -15.14 -2.16 9.02
N GLU A 312 -14.98 -1.94 7.72
CA GLU A 312 -13.85 -1.20 7.17
C GLU A 312 -14.32 -0.04 6.29
N GLY A 313 -13.72 1.12 6.52
CA GLY A 313 -13.83 2.27 5.62
C GLY A 313 -12.45 2.65 5.08
N SER A 314 -12.38 2.95 3.79
CA SER A 314 -11.15 3.31 3.09
C SER A 314 -11.25 4.72 2.54
N ILE A 315 -10.17 5.50 2.70
CA ILE A 315 -9.99 6.85 2.14
C ILE A 315 -8.85 6.76 1.13
N ALA A 316 -9.11 7.09 -0.12
CA ALA A 316 -8.11 6.96 -1.19
C ALA A 316 -6.95 7.96 -1.04
N VAL A 317 -7.26 9.18 -0.58
CA VAL A 317 -6.32 10.31 -0.55
C VAL A 317 -6.17 10.85 0.86
N ALA A 318 -5.01 10.57 1.45
CA ALA A 318 -4.57 11.11 2.74
C ALA A 318 -3.13 11.66 2.60
N GLY A 319 -2.10 10.91 2.90
CA GLY A 319 -0.72 11.31 2.67
C GLY A 319 -0.40 11.62 1.20
N SER A 320 -1.12 11.00 0.26
CA SER A 320 -1.03 11.36 -1.17
C SER A 320 -1.51 12.78 -1.46
N GLY A 321 -2.45 13.34 -0.68
CA GLY A 321 -2.82 14.74 -0.76
C GLY A 321 -1.68 15.67 -0.35
N ILE A 322 -0.93 15.30 0.70
CA ILE A 322 0.30 16.02 1.11
C ILE A 322 1.36 15.94 0.00
N LYS A 323 1.56 14.75 -0.58
CA LYS A 323 2.47 14.56 -1.72
C LYS A 323 2.07 15.36 -2.95
N PHE A 324 0.78 15.52 -3.20
CA PHE A 324 0.27 16.38 -4.27
C PHE A 324 0.66 17.85 -4.05
N LEU A 325 0.50 18.38 -2.83
CA LEU A 325 0.97 19.74 -2.51
C LEU A 325 2.48 19.88 -2.67
N GLN A 326 3.25 18.87 -2.27
CA GLN A 326 4.70 18.83 -2.37
C GLN A 326 5.19 18.76 -3.82
N ASN A 327 4.77 17.73 -4.56
CA ASN A 327 5.38 17.35 -5.83
C ASN A 327 4.74 18.03 -7.04
N ASN A 328 3.45 18.37 -6.97
CA ASN A 328 2.71 18.95 -8.09
C ASN A 328 2.52 20.46 -7.96
N LEU A 329 2.44 20.98 -6.73
CA LEU A 329 2.20 22.40 -6.48
C LEU A 329 3.40 23.13 -5.86
N ASP A 330 4.50 22.44 -5.54
CA ASP A 330 5.73 23.00 -4.97
C ASP A 330 5.49 23.87 -3.72
N PHE A 331 4.63 23.40 -2.80
CA PHE A 331 4.30 24.14 -1.58
C PHE A 331 5.44 24.10 -0.55
N PHE A 332 6.14 22.97 -0.47
CA PHE A 332 7.24 22.68 0.45
C PHE A 332 8.17 21.60 -0.12
N GLN A 333 9.35 21.44 0.49
CA GLN A 333 10.37 20.47 0.00
C GLN A 333 10.20 19.08 0.59
N GLU A 334 9.85 18.95 1.86
CA GLU A 334 9.66 17.68 2.54
C GLU A 334 8.22 17.55 3.06
N SER A 335 7.66 16.33 3.03
CA SER A 335 6.26 16.11 3.47
C SER A 335 5.99 16.54 4.92
N LYS A 336 7.01 16.50 5.80
CA LYS A 336 6.87 16.96 7.20
C LYS A 336 6.60 18.47 7.32
N ASP A 337 7.07 19.26 6.34
CA ASP A 337 6.95 20.74 6.34
C ASP A 337 5.50 21.19 6.14
N VAL A 338 4.58 20.29 5.77
CA VAL A 338 3.15 20.57 5.72
C VAL A 338 2.62 21.09 7.05
N ASN A 339 3.16 20.60 8.17
CA ASN A 339 2.75 21.02 9.50
C ASN A 339 3.10 22.48 9.75
N ASP A 340 4.36 22.86 9.51
CA ASP A 340 4.83 24.23 9.70
C ASP A 340 4.04 25.20 8.80
N LEU A 341 3.77 24.80 7.57
CA LEU A 341 2.95 25.58 6.65
C LEU A 341 1.49 25.70 7.14
N ALA A 342 0.89 24.63 7.64
CA ALA A 342 -0.48 24.65 8.17
C ALA A 342 -0.58 25.43 9.50
N TYR A 343 0.47 25.44 10.33
CA TYR A 343 0.55 26.25 11.55
C TYR A 343 0.84 27.73 11.28
N SER A 344 1.28 28.10 10.06
CA SER A 344 1.50 29.52 9.71
C SER A 344 0.21 30.35 9.63
N VAL A 345 -0.95 29.71 9.70
CA VAL A 345 -2.28 30.30 9.70
C VAL A 345 -3.10 29.78 10.89
N GLU A 346 -4.04 30.59 11.34
CA GLU A 346 -4.87 30.29 12.52
C GLU A 346 -5.91 29.18 12.20
N ASP A 347 -6.51 29.22 11.01
CA ASP A 347 -7.52 28.28 10.53
C ASP A 347 -7.35 27.97 9.02
N ASN A 348 -8.35 27.37 8.39
CA ASN A 348 -8.33 27.07 6.95
C ASN A 348 -8.74 28.27 6.06
N GLY A 349 -8.98 29.46 6.62
CA GLY A 349 -9.41 30.65 5.89
C GLY A 349 -10.73 30.48 5.13
N GLY A 350 -11.59 29.58 5.55
CA GLY A 350 -12.83 29.20 4.87
C GLY A 350 -12.62 28.23 3.69
N CYS A 351 -11.39 27.74 3.48
CA CYS A 351 -11.10 26.78 2.42
C CYS A 351 -11.54 25.37 2.82
N VAL A 352 -12.24 24.69 1.93
CA VAL A 352 -12.60 23.27 2.06
C VAL A 352 -12.06 22.51 0.85
N PHE A 353 -11.20 21.52 1.09
CA PHE A 353 -10.64 20.70 0.03
C PHE A 353 -11.29 19.30 -0.01
N VAL A 354 -12.01 19.01 -1.08
CA VAL A 354 -12.49 17.65 -1.38
C VAL A 354 -11.41 16.95 -2.20
N THR A 355 -10.68 16.01 -1.59
CA THR A 355 -9.54 15.33 -2.20
C THR A 355 -9.95 14.13 -3.07
N ALA A 356 -10.97 14.28 -3.89
CA ALA A 356 -11.53 13.25 -4.75
C ALA A 356 -10.72 13.06 -6.05
N PHE A 357 -9.40 12.78 -5.97
CA PHE A 357 -8.53 12.68 -7.16
C PHE A 357 -8.97 11.55 -8.11
N SER A 358 -9.46 10.45 -7.56
CA SER A 358 -10.02 9.30 -8.28
C SER A 358 -11.44 8.98 -7.80
N GLY A 359 -12.23 10.01 -7.46
CA GLY A 359 -13.51 9.85 -6.78
C GLY A 359 -13.35 9.73 -5.26
N LEU A 360 -14.44 9.41 -4.57
CA LEU A 360 -14.49 9.18 -3.12
C LEU A 360 -14.87 7.72 -2.85
N PHE A 361 -14.14 7.07 -1.94
CA PHE A 361 -14.41 5.70 -1.48
C PHE A 361 -15.47 5.70 -0.37
N ALA A 362 -15.35 4.79 0.58
CA ALA A 362 -16.29 4.67 1.68
C ALA A 362 -16.45 5.99 2.46
N PRO A 363 -17.64 6.32 2.91
CA PRO A 363 -18.90 5.59 2.70
C PRO A 363 -19.63 5.99 1.41
N TYR A 364 -19.09 6.90 0.64
CA TYR A 364 -19.78 7.59 -0.46
C TYR A 364 -19.84 6.81 -1.77
N TRP A 365 -18.78 6.13 -2.17
CA TRP A 365 -18.61 5.43 -3.46
C TRP A 365 -19.02 6.29 -4.66
N ILE A 366 -18.44 7.52 -4.72
CA ILE A 366 -18.70 8.52 -5.75
C ILE A 366 -17.55 8.51 -6.76
N ASP A 367 -17.79 8.07 -7.98
CA ASP A 367 -16.79 7.98 -9.05
C ASP A 367 -16.73 9.27 -9.89
N ASP A 368 -17.78 10.08 -9.92
CA ASP A 368 -17.93 11.28 -10.74
C ASP A 368 -17.44 12.58 -10.09
N ALA A 369 -16.98 12.52 -8.82
CA ALA A 369 -16.34 13.64 -8.14
C ALA A 369 -14.87 13.79 -8.55
N LYS A 370 -14.36 15.03 -8.52
CA LYS A 370 -12.95 15.37 -8.71
C LYS A 370 -12.43 16.27 -7.60
N GLY A 371 -11.10 16.27 -7.42
CA GLY A 371 -10.44 17.15 -6.47
C GLY A 371 -10.84 18.61 -6.67
N THR A 372 -11.42 19.22 -5.63
CA THR A 372 -11.99 20.58 -5.71
C THR A 372 -11.74 21.34 -4.42
N ILE A 373 -11.29 22.58 -4.53
CA ILE A 373 -11.12 23.47 -3.38
C ILE A 373 -12.20 24.56 -3.45
N PHE A 374 -13.01 24.66 -2.42
CA PHE A 374 -14.02 25.71 -2.24
C PHE A 374 -13.56 26.76 -1.23
N GLY A 375 -14.19 27.95 -1.27
CA GLY A 375 -13.95 29.00 -0.27
C GLY A 375 -12.68 29.82 -0.50
N ILE A 376 -12.02 29.72 -1.66
CA ILE A 376 -10.84 30.53 -2.00
C ILE A 376 -11.23 32.00 -2.14
N THR A 377 -10.47 32.89 -1.47
CA THR A 377 -10.60 34.35 -1.56
C THR A 377 -9.23 34.99 -1.76
N GLN A 378 -9.19 36.33 -1.87
CA GLN A 378 -7.91 37.06 -1.93
C GLN A 378 -7.07 36.94 -0.63
N TYR A 379 -7.69 36.57 0.49
CA TYR A 379 -7.03 36.28 1.75
C TYR A 379 -6.33 34.92 1.78
N THR A 380 -6.70 34.00 0.91
CA THR A 380 -6.21 32.61 0.91
C THR A 380 -4.71 32.54 0.66
N GLN A 381 -4.00 31.82 1.52
CA GLN A 381 -2.56 31.56 1.46
C GLN A 381 -2.29 30.07 1.34
N LYS A 382 -1.04 29.69 1.03
CA LYS A 382 -0.62 28.28 0.98
C LYS A 382 -0.92 27.53 2.30
N GLY A 383 -0.78 28.19 3.44
CA GLY A 383 -1.07 27.64 4.76
C GLY A 383 -2.54 27.18 4.90
N HIS A 384 -3.49 27.99 4.42
CA HIS A 384 -4.92 27.64 4.45
C HIS A 384 -5.20 26.39 3.62
N ILE A 385 -4.58 26.26 2.44
CA ILE A 385 -4.75 25.08 1.58
C ILE A 385 -4.08 23.85 2.21
N ALA A 386 -2.89 23.99 2.81
CA ALA A 386 -2.22 22.92 3.52
C ALA A 386 -3.08 22.39 4.67
N ARG A 387 -3.66 23.31 5.46
CA ARG A 387 -4.57 22.98 6.57
C ARG A 387 -5.84 22.28 6.06
N ALA A 388 -6.49 22.82 5.04
CA ALA A 388 -7.66 22.21 4.42
C ALA A 388 -7.37 20.81 3.86
N THR A 389 -6.13 20.54 3.40
CA THR A 389 -5.70 19.19 2.95
C THR A 389 -5.63 18.21 4.11
N LEU A 390 -5.07 18.59 5.26
CA LEU A 390 -5.05 17.75 6.46
C LEU A 390 -6.47 17.50 6.98
N GLU A 391 -7.30 18.54 7.04
CA GLU A 391 -8.70 18.47 7.48
C GLU A 391 -9.56 17.57 6.58
N ALA A 392 -9.33 17.55 5.26
CA ALA A 392 -10.05 16.71 4.31
C ALA A 392 -10.02 15.23 4.68
N THR A 393 -8.88 14.74 5.14
CA THR A 393 -8.72 13.36 5.62
C THR A 393 -9.50 13.13 6.92
N CYS A 394 -9.48 14.11 7.83
CA CYS A 394 -10.20 14.04 9.10
C CYS A 394 -11.72 14.05 8.89
N PHE A 395 -12.24 14.82 7.95
CA PHE A 395 -13.67 14.82 7.58
C PHE A 395 -14.11 13.48 6.99
N GLN A 396 -13.31 12.89 6.09
CA GLN A 396 -13.64 11.58 5.53
C GLN A 396 -13.62 10.49 6.62
N THR A 397 -12.67 10.55 7.57
CA THR A 397 -12.63 9.65 8.74
C THR A 397 -13.89 9.79 9.59
N LYS A 398 -14.37 11.03 9.84
CA LYS A 398 -15.64 11.27 10.53
C LYS A 398 -16.82 10.64 9.80
N ALA A 399 -16.92 10.81 8.48
CA ALA A 399 -17.99 10.21 7.69
C ALA A 399 -18.01 8.67 7.80
N ILE A 400 -16.84 8.03 7.81
CA ILE A 400 -16.72 6.58 8.02
C ILE A 400 -17.19 6.19 9.43
N LEU A 401 -16.79 6.93 10.46
CA LEU A 401 -17.20 6.65 11.84
C LEU A 401 -18.72 6.83 12.03
N ASP A 402 -19.32 7.83 11.40
CA ASP A 402 -20.78 8.02 11.42
C ASP A 402 -21.53 6.87 10.72
N ALA A 403 -20.97 6.31 9.66
CA ALA A 403 -21.50 5.11 9.01
C ALA A 403 -21.36 3.86 9.88
N ILE A 404 -20.22 3.71 10.58
CA ILE A 404 -19.96 2.62 11.52
C ILE A 404 -20.99 2.65 12.67
N GLU A 405 -21.24 3.81 13.25
CA GLU A 405 -22.22 3.97 14.33
C GLU A 405 -23.62 3.56 13.87
N LYS A 406 -24.01 3.96 12.65
CA LYS A 406 -25.31 3.58 12.07
C LYS A 406 -25.45 2.07 11.81
N ASP A 407 -24.39 1.41 11.36
CA ASP A 407 -24.40 -0.02 11.03
C ASP A 407 -24.20 -0.92 12.26
N SER A 408 -23.34 -0.53 13.22
CA SER A 408 -23.03 -1.32 14.41
C SER A 408 -23.95 -1.06 15.59
N GLY A 409 -24.61 0.11 15.63
CA GLY A 409 -25.41 0.57 16.77
C GLY A 409 -24.59 0.96 18.01
N HIS A 410 -23.27 1.06 17.88
CA HIS A 410 -22.35 1.39 18.97
C HIS A 410 -21.47 2.59 18.64
N THR A 411 -21.28 3.48 19.60
CA THR A 411 -20.34 4.59 19.53
C THR A 411 -18.93 4.14 19.88
N LEU A 412 -17.94 4.74 19.22
CA LEU A 412 -16.53 4.56 19.53
C LEU A 412 -16.17 5.36 20.78
N SER A 413 -15.35 4.79 21.66
CA SER A 413 -14.87 5.48 22.88
C SER A 413 -13.48 6.12 22.70
N GLU A 414 -12.64 5.59 21.83
CA GLU A 414 -11.28 6.05 21.51
C GLU A 414 -10.93 5.60 20.10
N LEU A 415 -10.26 6.43 19.32
CA LEU A 415 -9.70 6.07 18.02
C LEU A 415 -8.18 5.88 18.13
N ALA A 416 -7.69 4.66 17.96
CA ALA A 416 -6.26 4.39 17.85
C ALA A 416 -5.75 4.76 16.45
N VAL A 417 -4.60 5.42 16.35
CA VAL A 417 -4.05 5.88 15.06
C VAL A 417 -2.59 5.51 14.88
N ASP A 418 -2.19 5.26 13.63
CA ASP A 418 -0.82 5.02 13.20
C ASP A 418 -0.60 5.51 11.75
N GLY A 419 0.57 5.19 11.17
CA GLY A 419 0.95 5.62 9.83
C GLY A 419 1.57 7.01 9.77
N GLY A 420 2.16 7.35 8.62
CA GLY A 420 3.02 8.53 8.45
C GLY A 420 2.33 9.87 8.71
N MET A 421 1.09 10.06 8.25
CA MET A 421 0.35 11.30 8.45
C MET A 421 -0.08 11.49 9.92
N SER A 422 -0.18 10.42 10.73
CA SER A 422 -0.46 10.53 12.17
C SER A 422 0.65 11.27 12.95
N ASN A 423 1.81 11.53 12.33
CA ASN A 423 2.87 12.38 12.89
C ASN A 423 2.47 13.85 13.00
N SER A 424 1.42 14.29 12.29
CA SER A 424 0.88 15.64 12.41
C SER A 424 0.02 15.76 13.66
N ASP A 425 0.53 16.46 14.67
CA ASP A 425 -0.26 16.74 15.88
C ASP A 425 -1.49 17.58 15.53
N LEU A 426 -1.37 18.52 14.59
CA LEU A 426 -2.49 19.31 14.09
C LEU A 426 -3.59 18.43 13.50
N ALA A 427 -3.24 17.47 12.65
CA ALA A 427 -4.22 16.54 12.06
C ALA A 427 -4.86 15.66 13.14
N MET A 428 -4.10 15.18 14.12
CA MET A 428 -4.63 14.33 15.20
C MET A 428 -5.53 15.10 16.15
N GLN A 429 -5.18 16.35 16.48
CA GLN A 429 -6.05 17.24 17.27
C GLN A 429 -7.34 17.56 16.50
N THR A 430 -7.23 17.96 15.22
CA THR A 430 -8.39 18.18 14.35
C THR A 430 -9.28 16.94 14.27
N GLN A 431 -8.68 15.74 14.19
CA GLN A 431 -9.46 14.51 14.20
C GLN A 431 -10.22 14.30 15.50
N ALA A 432 -9.57 14.49 16.65
CA ALA A 432 -10.23 14.39 17.97
C ALA A 432 -11.38 15.37 18.10
N ASP A 433 -11.16 16.62 17.68
CA ASP A 433 -12.17 17.69 17.70
C ASP A 433 -13.38 17.33 16.84
N LEU A 434 -13.17 16.87 15.60
CA LEU A 434 -14.24 16.53 14.66
C LEU A 434 -15.08 15.34 15.10
N ILE A 435 -14.46 14.30 15.68
CA ILE A 435 -15.17 13.11 16.11
C ILE A 435 -15.68 13.20 17.56
N SER A 436 -15.24 14.21 18.31
CA SER A 436 -15.61 14.46 19.72
C SER A 436 -15.30 13.27 20.66
N ILE A 437 -14.25 12.50 20.35
CA ILE A 437 -13.70 11.43 21.18
C ILE A 437 -12.17 11.48 21.14
N PRO A 438 -11.45 10.95 22.17
CA PRO A 438 -10.01 10.93 22.20
C PRO A 438 -9.40 10.17 21.02
N VAL A 439 -8.27 10.68 20.52
CA VAL A 439 -7.41 10.01 19.53
C VAL A 439 -6.12 9.59 20.21
N TYR A 440 -5.82 8.30 20.19
CA TYR A 440 -4.62 7.71 20.78
C TYR A 440 -3.60 7.34 19.72
N ARG A 441 -2.37 7.84 19.87
CA ARG A 441 -1.23 7.54 19.00
C ARG A 441 -0.11 6.88 19.79
N PRO A 442 0.22 5.59 19.56
CA PRO A 442 1.30 4.91 20.25
C PRO A 442 2.67 5.51 19.88
N LYS A 443 3.66 5.36 20.76
CA LYS A 443 5.04 5.82 20.52
C LYS A 443 5.69 5.00 19.39
N MET A 444 5.64 3.67 19.49
CA MET A 444 6.10 2.75 18.45
C MET A 444 4.99 2.55 17.43
N ARG A 445 5.26 2.85 16.17
CA ARG A 445 4.25 2.92 15.08
C ARG A 445 4.28 1.78 14.09
N GLU A 446 5.19 0.84 14.27
CA GLU A 446 5.26 -0.40 13.47
C GLU A 446 4.17 -1.40 13.91
N THR A 447 2.94 -0.89 14.06
CA THR A 447 1.79 -1.64 14.58
C THR A 447 1.37 -2.75 13.64
N THR A 448 1.51 -2.56 12.33
CA THR A 448 1.25 -3.57 11.30
C THR A 448 2.19 -4.77 11.47
N ALA A 449 3.50 -4.53 11.52
CA ALA A 449 4.48 -5.58 11.77
C ALA A 449 4.30 -6.24 13.14
N LEU A 450 4.00 -5.45 14.20
CA LEU A 450 3.71 -5.98 15.52
C LEU A 450 2.48 -6.92 15.50
N GLY A 451 1.45 -6.61 14.73
CA GLY A 451 0.27 -7.47 14.60
C GLY A 451 0.59 -8.86 14.06
N ALA A 452 1.42 -8.95 13.02
CA ALA A 452 1.90 -10.23 12.51
C ALA A 452 2.80 -10.96 13.51
N ALA A 453 3.68 -10.24 14.22
CA ALA A 453 4.47 -10.80 15.30
C ALA A 453 3.58 -11.34 16.44
N ILE A 454 2.49 -10.65 16.79
CA ILE A 454 1.52 -11.12 17.80
C ILE A 454 0.86 -12.42 17.33
N ALA A 455 0.41 -12.51 16.06
CA ALA A 455 -0.20 -13.72 15.53
C ALA A 455 0.75 -14.94 15.64
N ALA A 456 1.99 -14.78 15.20
CA ALA A 456 3.02 -15.83 15.29
C ALA A 456 3.45 -16.12 16.75
N GLY A 457 3.55 -15.08 17.57
CA GLY A 457 3.92 -15.18 18.98
C GLY A 457 2.87 -15.91 19.83
N LEU A 458 1.59 -15.73 19.54
CA LEU A 458 0.50 -16.50 20.17
C LEU A 458 0.58 -17.98 19.76
N ALA A 459 0.82 -18.28 18.49
CA ALA A 459 0.92 -19.64 17.99
C ALA A 459 2.13 -20.41 18.54
N VAL A 460 3.28 -19.74 18.74
CA VAL A 460 4.49 -20.34 19.31
C VAL A 460 4.49 -20.32 20.85
N GLY A 461 3.51 -19.67 21.49
CA GLY A 461 3.39 -19.57 22.95
C GLY A 461 4.33 -18.54 23.60
N LEU A 462 4.83 -17.54 22.86
CA LEU A 462 5.54 -16.39 23.43
C LEU A 462 4.59 -15.56 24.30
N TRP A 463 3.37 -15.37 23.85
CA TRP A 463 2.23 -14.83 24.59
C TRP A 463 1.11 -15.88 24.65
N HIS A 464 0.41 -15.97 25.79
CA HIS A 464 -0.60 -17.00 25.99
C HIS A 464 -2.03 -16.51 25.80
N ASN A 465 -2.25 -15.20 25.91
CA ASN A 465 -3.58 -14.61 25.81
C ASN A 465 -3.53 -13.10 25.56
N PHE A 466 -4.67 -12.51 25.22
CA PHE A 466 -4.80 -11.08 24.96
C PHE A 466 -4.54 -10.17 26.19
N ALA A 467 -4.67 -10.71 27.42
CA ALA A 467 -4.40 -9.91 28.61
C ALA A 467 -2.92 -9.58 28.75
N GLU A 468 -2.02 -10.52 28.39
CA GLU A 468 -0.57 -10.27 28.35
C GLU A 468 -0.18 -9.21 27.33
N LEU A 469 -0.95 -9.11 26.22
CA LEU A 469 -0.67 -8.18 25.12
C LEU A 469 -1.12 -6.74 25.42
N ARG A 470 -2.05 -6.52 26.37
CA ARG A 470 -2.63 -5.19 26.63
C ARG A 470 -1.60 -4.14 27.04
N GLY A 471 -0.54 -4.52 27.74
CA GLY A 471 0.52 -3.61 28.17
C GLY A 471 1.57 -3.30 27.09
N ILE A 472 1.66 -4.10 26.05
CA ILE A 472 2.68 -3.98 25.01
C ILE A 472 2.43 -2.71 24.19
N ASN A 473 3.48 -1.88 23.99
CA ASN A 473 3.43 -0.63 23.21
C ASN A 473 2.31 0.36 23.63
N ARG A 474 1.97 0.39 24.95
CA ARG A 474 0.99 1.34 25.48
C ARG A 474 1.57 2.44 26.37
N SER A 475 2.80 2.27 26.84
CA SER A 475 3.53 3.32 27.57
C SER A 475 3.93 4.44 26.63
N ASP A 476 3.80 5.69 27.08
CA ASP A 476 4.31 6.89 26.40
C ASP A 476 3.63 7.27 25.06
N GLY A 477 2.41 6.79 24.78
CA GLY A 477 1.60 7.25 23.66
C GLY A 477 1.06 8.67 23.87
N ALA A 478 0.79 9.38 22.77
CA ALA A 478 0.11 10.69 22.81
C ALA A 478 -1.41 10.49 22.75
N VAL A 479 -2.13 11.22 23.60
CA VAL A 479 -3.61 11.30 23.57
C VAL A 479 -3.99 12.73 23.19
N PHE A 480 -4.87 12.86 22.21
CA PHE A 480 -5.45 14.11 21.75
C PHE A 480 -6.91 14.14 22.21
N GLU A 481 -7.19 14.97 23.22
CA GLU A 481 -8.55 15.15 23.72
C GLU A 481 -9.30 16.20 22.88
N PRO A 482 -10.62 16.04 22.65
CA PRO A 482 -11.44 17.05 21.98
C PRO A 482 -11.38 18.40 22.69
N GLN A 483 -11.09 19.48 21.95
CA GLN A 483 -10.93 20.84 22.49
C GLN A 483 -12.04 21.80 22.03
N VAL A 484 -12.85 21.41 21.04
CA VAL A 484 -13.92 22.25 20.51
C VAL A 484 -15.31 21.67 20.85
N PRO A 485 -16.35 22.52 20.97
CA PRO A 485 -17.72 22.05 21.17
C PRO A 485 -18.23 21.19 20.00
N ARG A 486 -19.02 20.17 20.29
CA ARG A 486 -19.64 19.29 19.26
C ARG A 486 -20.41 20.06 18.19
N GLN A 487 -21.03 21.18 18.55
CA GLN A 487 -21.78 22.01 17.60
C GLN A 487 -20.84 22.61 16.54
N GLU A 488 -19.68 23.14 16.93
CA GLU A 488 -18.70 23.69 16.00
C GLU A 488 -18.16 22.61 15.04
N SER A 489 -17.88 21.42 15.57
CA SER A 489 -17.46 20.27 14.76
C SER A 489 -18.54 19.86 13.76
N ALA A 490 -19.80 19.86 14.15
CA ALA A 490 -20.94 19.54 13.29
C ALA A 490 -21.12 20.59 12.18
N GLU A 491 -20.94 21.87 12.48
CA GLU A 491 -21.01 22.96 11.50
C GLU A 491 -19.92 22.83 10.44
N LYS A 492 -18.66 22.59 10.86
CA LYS A 492 -17.52 22.34 9.95
C LYS A 492 -17.76 21.10 9.07
N PHE A 493 -18.26 20.01 9.67
CA PHE A 493 -18.57 18.80 8.93
C PHE A 493 -19.68 19.02 7.91
N GLY A 494 -20.75 19.74 8.26
CA GLY A 494 -21.82 20.10 7.34
C GLY A 494 -21.35 20.93 6.14
N GLN A 495 -20.37 21.84 6.35
CA GLN A 495 -19.75 22.58 5.25
C GLN A 495 -18.97 21.64 4.31
N TRP A 496 -18.23 20.68 4.87
CA TRP A 496 -17.50 19.69 4.08
C TRP A 496 -18.45 18.77 3.30
N GLU A 497 -19.53 18.27 3.90
CA GLU A 497 -20.56 17.46 3.19
C GLU A 497 -21.17 18.25 2.02
N LYS A 498 -21.46 19.54 2.20
CA LYS A 498 -21.91 20.42 1.12
C LYS A 498 -20.88 20.49 0.00
N ALA A 499 -19.59 20.65 0.33
CA ALA A 499 -18.49 20.66 -0.65
C ALA A 499 -18.39 19.34 -1.42
N VAL A 500 -18.57 18.19 -0.76
CA VAL A 500 -18.63 16.87 -1.41
C VAL A 500 -19.73 16.83 -2.45
N GLN A 501 -20.95 17.29 -2.12
CA GLN A 501 -22.07 17.32 -3.09
C GLN A 501 -21.77 18.25 -4.29
N MET A 502 -21.10 19.38 -4.05
CA MET A 502 -20.73 20.34 -5.10
C MET A 502 -19.58 19.85 -5.99
N SER A 503 -18.78 18.87 -5.56
CA SER A 503 -17.67 18.30 -6.32
C SER A 503 -18.07 17.20 -7.32
N ARG A 504 -19.34 16.82 -7.38
CA ARG A 504 -19.88 15.78 -8.26
C ARG A 504 -20.14 16.27 -9.68
N GLY A 505 -20.30 15.32 -10.61
CA GLY A 505 -20.70 15.59 -11.98
C GLY A 505 -19.60 16.15 -12.90
N TRP A 506 -18.33 16.14 -12.47
CA TRP A 506 -17.21 16.59 -13.30
C TRP A 506 -16.85 15.62 -14.42
N VAL A 507 -17.06 14.31 -14.21
CA VAL A 507 -16.83 13.28 -15.22
C VAL A 507 -18.14 13.02 -15.91
N GLY A 508 -18.30 13.61 -17.10
CA GLY A 508 -19.48 13.37 -17.93
C GLY A 508 -19.55 11.93 -18.41
N SER A 509 -20.75 11.44 -18.73
CA SER A 509 -21.03 10.10 -19.26
C SER A 509 -20.38 9.77 -20.63
N GLN A 510 -19.51 10.63 -21.15
CA GLN A 510 -18.81 10.48 -22.43
C GLN A 510 -17.45 9.79 -22.35
N SER A 511 -16.85 9.61 -21.18
CA SER A 511 -15.55 8.93 -21.06
C SER A 511 -15.60 7.42 -21.32
N ALA A 512 -16.79 6.83 -21.36
CA ALA A 512 -16.96 5.41 -21.68
C ALA A 512 -16.90 5.09 -23.21
N LYS A 513 -16.80 6.09 -24.08
CA LYS A 513 -16.80 5.89 -25.54
C LYS A 513 -15.45 6.06 -26.24
N GLN A 514 -14.40 6.39 -25.52
CA GLN A 514 -13.10 6.69 -26.13
C GLN A 514 -12.04 5.60 -25.90
N GLU A 515 -12.33 4.57 -25.12
CA GLU A 515 -11.38 3.48 -24.82
C GLU A 515 -11.49 2.26 -25.77
N ASP A 516 -12.54 2.17 -26.62
CA ASP A 516 -12.75 1.02 -27.53
C ASP A 516 -12.03 1.14 -28.89
N ALA A 517 -11.23 2.18 -29.14
CA ALA A 517 -10.59 2.40 -30.43
C ALA A 517 -9.15 1.89 -30.55
N ASP A 518 -8.50 1.47 -29.45
CA ASP A 518 -7.13 0.94 -29.46
C ASP A 518 -7.09 -0.46 -28.84
N SER A 519 -7.50 -1.49 -29.57
CA SER A 519 -7.10 -2.86 -29.28
C SER A 519 -5.69 -3.07 -29.83
N PRO A 520 -4.69 -3.37 -29.00
CA PRO A 520 -3.34 -3.65 -29.49
C PRO A 520 -3.27 -5.06 -30.07
N GLU A 521 -2.94 -5.13 -31.34
CA GLU A 521 -2.42 -6.35 -31.96
C GLU A 521 -1.10 -6.72 -31.24
N ASN A 522 -1.06 -7.91 -30.65
CA ASN A 522 0.13 -8.71 -30.32
C ASN A 522 1.39 -7.97 -29.82
N GLU A 523 1.42 -7.49 -28.61
CA GLU A 523 2.69 -7.33 -27.89
C GLU A 523 2.96 -8.61 -27.07
N THR A 524 3.94 -9.38 -27.50
CA THR A 524 4.45 -10.55 -26.79
C THR A 524 5.14 -10.09 -25.51
N TYR A 525 4.67 -10.57 -24.36
CA TYR A 525 5.38 -10.51 -23.08
C TYR A 525 6.79 -11.08 -23.25
N VAL A 526 7.80 -10.28 -23.01
CA VAL A 526 9.20 -10.72 -22.93
C VAL A 526 9.59 -10.72 -21.46
N PRO A 527 9.82 -11.87 -20.83
CA PRO A 527 10.36 -11.90 -19.47
C PRO A 527 11.74 -11.29 -19.49
N VAL A 528 12.01 -10.38 -18.56
CA VAL A 528 13.35 -9.85 -18.31
C VAL A 528 14.23 -11.05 -17.92
N LYS A 529 15.27 -11.33 -18.70
CA LYS A 529 16.20 -12.42 -18.40
C LYS A 529 17.12 -11.99 -17.27
N ASP A 530 17.46 -12.94 -16.39
CA ASP A 530 18.28 -12.80 -15.17
C ASP A 530 19.67 -12.14 -15.33
N HIS A 531 20.01 -11.62 -16.50
CA HIS A 531 21.35 -11.09 -16.80
C HIS A 531 21.46 -9.56 -16.75
N ASP A 532 20.36 -8.81 -16.48
CA ASP A 532 20.39 -7.34 -16.53
C ASP A 532 20.27 -6.66 -15.15
N LEU A 533 20.39 -7.40 -14.06
CA LEU A 533 20.31 -6.87 -12.70
C LEU A 533 21.69 -6.79 -12.05
N LEU A 534 22.22 -5.58 -11.95
CA LEU A 534 23.40 -5.29 -11.13
C LEU A 534 23.08 -5.47 -9.63
N PRO A 535 24.05 -5.93 -8.83
CA PRO A 535 23.84 -6.10 -7.39
C PRO A 535 23.55 -4.76 -6.70
N PRO A 536 22.68 -4.73 -5.68
CA PRO A 536 22.16 -3.51 -5.04
C PRO A 536 23.21 -2.52 -4.51
N LYS A 537 24.42 -2.97 -4.23
CA LYS A 537 25.53 -2.11 -3.72
C LYS A 537 26.07 -1.11 -4.74
N ALA A 538 25.98 -1.41 -6.04
CA ALA A 538 26.49 -0.53 -7.09
C ALA A 538 25.60 0.71 -7.30
N THR A 539 24.28 0.56 -7.15
CA THR A 539 23.30 1.63 -7.37
C THR A 539 23.38 2.72 -6.30
N GLN A 540 23.65 2.34 -5.04
CA GLN A 540 23.70 3.28 -3.91
C GLN A 540 24.98 4.12 -3.90
N ILE A 541 26.12 3.55 -4.34
CA ILE A 541 27.41 4.25 -4.44
C ILE A 541 27.37 5.28 -5.57
N LEU A 542 26.74 4.94 -6.71
CA LEU A 542 26.63 5.85 -7.85
C LEU A 542 25.66 7.01 -7.60
N HIS A 543 24.59 6.79 -6.85
CA HIS A 543 23.64 7.86 -6.51
C HIS A 543 24.26 8.94 -5.63
N ASN A 544 25.06 8.54 -4.64
CA ASN A 544 25.71 9.46 -3.70
C ASN A 544 26.91 10.21 -4.31
N SER A 545 27.63 9.61 -5.28
CA SER A 545 28.77 10.23 -5.94
C SER A 545 28.35 11.30 -6.97
N LEU A 546 27.28 11.05 -7.74
CA LEU A 546 26.82 11.99 -8.78
C LEU A 546 26.17 13.26 -8.20
N ILE A 547 25.53 13.18 -7.03
CA ILE A 547 24.93 14.35 -6.36
C ILE A 547 26.03 15.27 -5.80
N SER A 548 27.15 14.72 -5.31
CA SER A 548 28.23 15.52 -4.73
C SER A 548 28.99 16.37 -5.78
N ASP A 549 29.09 15.90 -7.00
CA ASP A 549 29.85 16.60 -8.05
C ASP A 549 29.01 17.65 -8.80
N VAL A 550 27.69 17.46 -8.89
CA VAL A 550 26.75 18.46 -9.43
C VAL A 550 26.58 19.65 -8.47
N VAL A 551 26.60 19.40 -7.16
CA VAL A 551 26.45 20.45 -6.12
C VAL A 551 27.72 21.30 -5.98
N LYS A 552 28.91 20.76 -6.28
CA LYS A 552 30.17 21.50 -6.20
C LYS A 552 30.41 22.48 -7.36
N SER A 553 29.67 22.40 -8.46
CA SER A 553 29.82 23.28 -9.63
C SER A 553 28.83 24.44 -9.69
N SER A 554 27.92 24.61 -8.73
CA SER A 554 26.93 25.68 -8.71
C SER A 554 26.97 26.53 -7.44
N THR A 555 28.08 27.16 -7.15
CA THR A 555 28.12 28.29 -6.22
C THR A 555 27.68 29.57 -6.92
N TYR A 556 26.40 29.91 -6.79
CA TYR A 556 25.91 31.24 -7.12
C TYR A 556 25.77 32.06 -5.84
N THR A 557 26.63 33.07 -5.73
CA THR A 557 26.55 34.13 -4.71
C THR A 557 25.35 35.04 -4.97
N ARG A 558 24.54 35.22 -3.97
CA ARG A 558 23.40 36.16 -3.93
C ARG A 558 23.94 37.59 -3.78
N ALA A 559 23.83 38.43 -4.80
CA ALA A 559 24.03 39.87 -4.67
C ALA A 559 22.75 40.64 -5.02
N VAL A 560 22.46 41.60 -4.20
CA VAL A 560 21.26 42.42 -4.18
C VAL A 560 21.42 43.65 -5.10
N LYS A 561 20.34 43.97 -5.84
CA LYS A 561 19.99 45.23 -6.50
C LYS A 561 20.99 45.91 -7.46
N GLY A 562 20.62 45.93 -8.72
CA GLY A 562 21.13 46.91 -9.70
C GLY A 562 20.87 46.42 -11.13
N ARG A 563 20.10 47.18 -11.91
CA ARG A 563 19.88 46.95 -13.36
C ARG A 563 21.22 47.00 -14.10
N THR A 564 21.58 45.91 -14.77
CA THR A 564 22.57 45.95 -15.86
C THR A 564 22.25 44.82 -16.85
N HIS A 565 22.25 45.17 -18.11
CA HIS A 565 22.11 44.26 -19.26
C HIS A 565 23.25 43.23 -19.26
N ILE A 566 22.89 41.93 -19.24
CA ILE A 566 23.88 40.86 -19.45
C ILE A 566 23.79 40.39 -20.91
N SER A 567 24.84 40.69 -21.67
CA SER A 567 25.09 40.13 -22.99
C SER A 567 25.60 38.70 -22.83
N VAL A 568 24.84 37.72 -23.30
CA VAL A 568 25.28 36.32 -23.34
C VAL A 568 26.08 36.08 -24.62
N LYS A 569 27.39 35.86 -24.47
CA LYS A 569 28.24 35.38 -25.58
C LYS A 569 27.87 33.96 -25.95
N LYS A 570 27.44 33.76 -27.21
CA LYS A 570 27.28 32.45 -27.84
C LYS A 570 28.62 31.74 -27.91
N ILE A 571 28.71 30.57 -27.29
CA ILE A 571 29.84 29.65 -27.53
C ILE A 571 29.36 28.68 -28.60
N ASP A 572 29.91 28.82 -29.82
CA ASP A 572 29.71 27.91 -30.94
C ASP A 572 30.54 26.63 -30.70
N VAL A 573 29.88 25.51 -30.57
CA VAL A 573 30.49 24.17 -30.58
C VAL A 573 30.03 23.49 -31.88
N PRO A 574 30.96 23.03 -32.73
CA PRO A 574 30.61 22.45 -34.03
C PRO A 574 29.83 21.11 -33.88
N PRO A 575 28.96 20.76 -34.82
CA PRO A 575 28.18 19.52 -34.77
C PRO A 575 29.07 18.33 -35.21
N LEU A 576 29.23 17.35 -34.35
CA LEU A 576 29.80 16.03 -34.71
C LEU A 576 28.69 15.11 -35.23
N PRO A 577 28.89 14.37 -36.32
CA PRO A 577 27.88 13.47 -36.90
C PRO A 577 27.69 12.22 -36.03
N VAL A 578 26.43 11.87 -35.81
CA VAL A 578 25.97 10.78 -34.91
C VAL A 578 26.40 9.38 -35.42
N GLN A 579 26.68 9.21 -36.68
CA GLN A 579 27.04 7.91 -37.28
C GLN A 579 28.49 7.47 -37.04
N THR A 580 29.39 8.37 -36.68
CA THR A 580 30.79 8.04 -36.42
C THR A 580 31.05 7.64 -34.95
N ALA A 581 30.16 8.00 -34.02
CA ALA A 581 30.37 7.68 -32.61
C ALA A 581 29.99 6.21 -32.25
N LEU A 582 29.03 5.61 -32.98
CA LEU A 582 28.67 4.20 -32.75
C LEU A 582 29.63 3.20 -33.39
N GLY A 583 30.29 3.58 -34.47
CA GLY A 583 31.25 2.72 -35.19
C GLY A 583 32.63 2.61 -34.55
N SER A 584 33.04 3.61 -33.75
CA SER A 584 34.30 3.57 -33.03
C SER A 584 34.26 2.91 -31.66
N VAL A 585 33.08 2.84 -31.06
CA VAL A 585 32.86 2.19 -29.73
C VAL A 585 32.73 0.67 -29.85
N LEU A 586 32.30 0.15 -31.00
CA LEU A 586 32.14 -1.30 -31.25
C LEU A 586 33.38 -2.00 -31.82
N GLY A 587 34.47 -1.26 -32.12
CA GLY A 587 35.68 -1.79 -32.71
C GLY A 587 36.78 -2.22 -31.73
N ASP A 588 36.74 -1.76 -30.47
CA ASP A 588 37.82 -1.97 -29.50
C ASP A 588 37.37 -2.69 -28.21
N LEU A 589 36.29 -3.49 -28.28
CA LEU A 589 35.62 -4.01 -27.08
C LEU A 589 35.97 -5.47 -26.71
N ASP A 590 37.01 -6.06 -27.32
CA ASP A 590 37.40 -7.44 -26.99
C ASP A 590 38.14 -7.58 -25.64
N ASP A 591 38.56 -6.46 -24.99
CA ASP A 591 39.30 -6.46 -23.70
C ASP A 591 38.80 -5.42 -22.69
N ALA A 592 37.59 -4.84 -22.85
CA ALA A 592 37.07 -3.85 -21.91
C ALA A 592 36.33 -4.54 -20.75
N ASP A 593 36.64 -4.14 -19.52
CA ASP A 593 35.99 -4.57 -18.31
C ASP A 593 34.50 -4.17 -18.34
N GLU A 594 33.57 -4.99 -17.77
CA GLU A 594 32.14 -4.70 -17.76
C GLU A 594 31.79 -3.34 -17.14
N GLU A 595 32.60 -2.85 -16.22
CA GLU A 595 32.49 -1.50 -15.63
C GLU A 595 32.76 -0.37 -16.64
N ASP A 596 33.73 -0.53 -17.54
CA ASP A 596 34.03 0.47 -18.54
C ASP A 596 32.94 0.56 -19.62
N LEU A 597 32.36 -0.56 -20.01
CA LEU A 597 31.24 -0.62 -20.94
C LEU A 597 29.98 0.06 -20.34
N PHE A 598 29.74 -0.17 -19.07
CA PHE A 598 28.64 0.45 -18.34
C PHE A 598 28.80 1.97 -18.20
N LEU A 599 30.04 2.45 -17.98
CA LEU A 599 30.33 3.88 -17.90
C LEU A 599 30.08 4.59 -19.23
N GLU A 600 30.45 3.99 -20.34
CA GLU A 600 30.25 4.56 -21.69
C GLU A 600 28.73 4.57 -22.05
N LEU A 601 27.98 3.52 -21.76
CA LEU A 601 26.53 3.49 -21.95
C LEU A 601 25.82 4.57 -21.11
N ARG A 602 26.25 4.82 -19.90
CA ARG A 602 25.70 5.88 -19.04
C ARG A 602 26.02 7.27 -19.57
N LYS A 603 27.22 7.51 -20.13
CA LYS A 603 27.56 8.77 -20.79
C LYS A 603 26.61 9.05 -21.97
N VAL A 604 26.28 8.03 -22.76
CA VAL A 604 25.37 8.15 -23.89
C VAL A 604 23.93 8.49 -23.41
N GLU A 605 23.47 7.88 -22.35
CA GLU A 605 22.14 8.14 -21.78
C GLU A 605 22.00 9.57 -21.22
N ILE A 606 23.04 10.05 -20.51
CA ILE A 606 23.07 11.42 -19.98
C ILE A 606 23.08 12.43 -21.13
N LEU A 607 23.84 12.19 -22.19
CA LEU A 607 23.84 13.05 -23.38
C LEU A 607 22.49 13.08 -24.08
N GLN A 608 21.76 11.96 -24.13
CA GLN A 608 20.39 11.91 -24.66
C GLN A 608 19.41 12.70 -23.80
N ARG A 609 19.48 12.62 -22.49
CA ARG A 609 18.65 13.41 -21.56
C ARG A 609 18.94 14.90 -21.66
N LEU A 610 20.20 15.31 -21.73
CA LEU A 610 20.58 16.71 -21.92
C LEU A 610 20.09 17.27 -23.26
N ARG A 611 20.07 16.46 -24.34
CA ARG A 611 19.50 16.85 -25.63
C ARG A 611 17.97 17.02 -25.56
N LYS A 612 17.26 16.15 -24.82
CA LYS A 612 15.80 16.30 -24.59
C LYS A 612 15.47 17.56 -23.79
N LEU A 613 16.29 17.91 -22.79
CA LEU A 613 16.12 19.13 -22.01
C LEU A 613 16.39 20.39 -22.85
N ARG A 614 17.45 20.40 -23.69
CA ARG A 614 17.71 21.51 -24.63
C ARG A 614 16.57 21.71 -25.67
N LYS A 615 15.99 20.62 -26.21
CA LYS A 615 14.83 20.71 -27.09
C LYS A 615 13.60 21.28 -26.41
N ARG A 616 13.41 21.02 -25.11
CA ARG A 616 12.30 21.62 -24.35
C ARG A 616 12.52 23.11 -24.09
N GLN A 617 13.76 23.55 -23.84
CA GLN A 617 14.07 24.96 -23.66
C GLN A 617 13.98 25.78 -24.95
N SER A 618 14.27 25.20 -26.11
CA SER A 618 14.14 25.88 -27.41
C SER A 618 12.69 25.97 -27.91
N ASN A 619 11.74 25.24 -27.32
CA ASN A 619 10.30 25.34 -27.66
C ASN A 619 9.52 26.26 -26.69
N CYS A 620 10.18 26.91 -25.75
CA CYS A 620 9.59 27.87 -24.79
C CYS A 620 10.09 29.30 -25.01
N CYS A 621 10.71 29.61 -26.15
CA CYS A 621 11.03 30.97 -26.58
C CYS A 621 10.23 31.37 -27.82
#